data_0bc5063b65617468275eeac79e080ee1
#
_entry.id   0bc5063b65617468275eeac79e080ee1
#
_cell.length_a   1.000
_cell.length_b   1.000
_cell.length_c   1.000
_cell.angle_alpha   90.00
_cell.angle_beta   90.00
_cell.angle_gamma   90.00
#
_symmetry.space_group_name_H-M   'P 1'
#
loop_
_entity.id
_entity.type
_entity.pdbx_description
1 polymer ?
#
loop_
_entity_poly.entity_id
_entity_poly.type
_entity_poly.pdbx_seq_one_letter_code
_entity_poly.pdbx_strand_id
1 'polypeptide(L)'
;MSSFGYALAYYPPARQVLLFGGVDNYDNTWLWNYNGWTLAHPSASPSGRFDAAIAYDPATHVVMMYGGRLAPGQLVDDTWAWDGKTWTELDAGTGGPPPDEGGVMAWDERRATMVLVVPGPSVASPQPETWIWTGTHWSRRPSGDFPPNNSLGPIGFDPVSNSLLGVGFRYETATSSSVVMLRWNGTVWRELPTAHTPPSIVAGLALDPVSERLLLVCDPAEVQSSNDEVWMWTGVDWQSRGLFSGALQPGGVVTDAESGRVLLFGNAVQAAQGLPQPVHVWEWEGSVWVRQDLAP
;
A
#
# COMPACT_ATOMS: atom_id res chain seq x y z
N MET A 1 3.49 -3.88 5.44
CA MET A 1 2.50 -4.90 5.04
C MET A 1 1.44 -4.93 6.10
N SER A 2 0.18 -5.01 5.73
CA SER A 2 -0.86 -5.15 6.75
C SER A 2 -0.67 -6.47 7.48
N SER A 3 -0.84 -6.48 8.80
CA SER A 3 -0.75 -7.71 9.59
C SER A 3 -1.80 -8.77 9.21
N PHE A 4 -2.71 -8.43 8.31
CA PHE A 4 -3.84 -9.25 7.85
C PHE A 4 -3.76 -9.63 6.37
N GLY A 5 -2.77 -9.14 5.63
CA GLY A 5 -2.50 -9.51 4.24
C GLY A 5 -3.56 -9.10 3.22
N TYR A 6 -4.53 -8.24 3.57
CA TYR A 6 -5.48 -7.74 2.56
C TYR A 6 -4.91 -6.60 1.72
N ALA A 7 -5.38 -6.50 0.48
CA ALA A 7 -5.08 -5.42 -0.43
C ALA A 7 -6.16 -4.33 -0.33
N LEU A 8 -5.75 -3.05 -0.22
CA LEU A 8 -6.65 -1.92 -0.01
C LEU A 8 -6.33 -0.79 -0.97
N ALA A 9 -7.33 -0.28 -1.70
CA ALA A 9 -7.19 0.85 -2.60
C ALA A 9 -8.46 1.71 -2.64
N TYR A 10 -8.30 3.03 -2.81
CA TYR A 10 -9.41 3.92 -3.11
C TYR A 10 -9.79 3.83 -4.58
N TYR A 11 -11.10 3.75 -4.86
CA TYR A 11 -11.70 3.72 -6.19
C TYR A 11 -12.52 4.99 -6.44
N PRO A 12 -11.94 6.06 -7.01
CA PRO A 12 -12.57 7.37 -7.17
C PRO A 12 -13.90 7.34 -7.93
N PRO A 13 -14.08 6.57 -9.04
CA PRO A 13 -15.31 6.63 -9.80
C PRO A 13 -16.58 6.30 -9.02
N ALA A 14 -16.46 5.47 -7.97
CA ALA A 14 -17.58 5.12 -7.09
C ALA A 14 -17.48 5.75 -5.69
N ARG A 15 -16.40 6.48 -5.39
CA ARG A 15 -16.08 7.03 -4.05
C ARG A 15 -16.08 5.95 -2.98
N GLN A 16 -15.40 4.86 -3.26
CA GLN A 16 -15.35 3.69 -2.39
C GLN A 16 -13.90 3.26 -2.14
N VAL A 17 -13.68 2.66 -1.00
CA VAL A 17 -12.46 1.90 -0.74
C VAL A 17 -12.73 0.45 -1.04
N LEU A 18 -11.90 -0.12 -1.90
CA LEU A 18 -11.91 -1.55 -2.22
C LEU A 18 -10.95 -2.27 -1.28
N LEU A 19 -11.41 -3.37 -0.71
CA LEU A 19 -10.61 -4.34 0.01
C LEU A 19 -10.74 -5.71 -0.66
N PHE A 20 -9.62 -6.37 -0.90
CA PHE A 20 -9.60 -7.74 -1.45
C PHE A 20 -8.69 -8.65 -0.63
N GLY A 21 -9.13 -9.87 -0.40
CA GLY A 21 -8.33 -10.93 0.21
C GLY A 21 -8.16 -10.81 1.72
N GLY A 22 -7.02 -11.29 2.21
CA GLY A 22 -6.67 -11.31 3.64
C GLY A 22 -7.06 -12.60 4.36
N VAL A 23 -6.64 -12.73 5.63
CA VAL A 23 -6.65 -13.99 6.40
C VAL A 23 -8.03 -14.64 6.55
N ASP A 24 -9.10 -13.85 6.68
CA ASP A 24 -10.45 -14.36 6.95
C ASP A 24 -11.41 -14.25 5.74
N ASN A 25 -10.99 -13.58 4.65
CA ASN A 25 -11.85 -13.25 3.51
C ASN A 25 -11.13 -13.47 2.17
N TYR A 26 -10.51 -14.61 2.00
CA TYR A 26 -9.56 -14.95 0.92
C TYR A 26 -9.93 -14.50 -0.50
N ASP A 27 -11.20 -14.62 -0.92
CA ASP A 27 -11.68 -14.36 -2.27
C ASP A 27 -12.76 -13.27 -2.33
N ASN A 28 -13.04 -12.62 -1.20
CA ASN A 28 -14.06 -11.60 -1.12
C ASN A 28 -13.55 -10.25 -1.60
N THR A 29 -14.41 -9.55 -2.34
CA THR A 29 -14.26 -8.13 -2.67
C THR A 29 -15.22 -7.33 -1.80
N TRP A 30 -14.69 -6.50 -0.92
CA TRP A 30 -15.46 -5.61 -0.08
C TRP A 30 -15.32 -4.17 -0.53
N LEU A 31 -16.41 -3.43 -0.48
CA LEU A 31 -16.48 -2.02 -0.83
C LEU A 31 -16.93 -1.22 0.38
N TRP A 32 -16.12 -0.27 0.78
CA TRP A 32 -16.47 0.64 1.88
C TRP A 32 -16.80 2.03 1.34
N ASN A 33 -17.83 2.62 1.91
CA ASN A 33 -18.10 4.04 1.83
C ASN A 33 -18.47 4.54 3.23
N TYR A 34 -18.76 5.82 3.37
CA TYR A 34 -19.08 6.42 4.69
C TYR A 34 -20.35 5.85 5.35
N ASN A 35 -21.08 4.94 4.71
CA ASN A 35 -22.22 4.22 5.29
C ASN A 35 -21.85 2.79 5.75
N GLY A 36 -20.62 2.36 5.54
CA GLY A 36 -20.11 1.04 5.97
C GLY A 36 -19.63 0.15 4.83
N TRP A 37 -19.36 -1.11 5.18
CA TRP A 37 -18.88 -2.14 4.25
C TRP A 37 -20.02 -2.85 3.54
N THR A 38 -19.84 -3.12 2.25
CA THR A 38 -20.76 -3.92 1.41
C THR A 38 -19.97 -5.00 0.70
N LEU A 39 -20.42 -6.25 0.77
CA LEU A 39 -19.83 -7.35 0.00
C LEU A 39 -20.25 -7.21 -1.46
N ALA A 40 -19.27 -7.13 -2.35
CA ALA A 40 -19.52 -7.17 -3.79
C ALA A 40 -19.71 -8.63 -4.26
N HIS A 41 -20.48 -8.80 -5.34
CA HIS A 41 -20.71 -10.09 -5.99
C HIS A 41 -20.32 -10.00 -7.47
N PRO A 42 -18.99 -9.92 -7.76
CA PRO A 42 -18.52 -9.82 -9.14
C PRO A 42 -18.80 -11.10 -9.92
N SER A 43 -18.97 -10.97 -11.25
CA SER A 43 -19.16 -12.12 -12.15
C SER A 43 -17.88 -12.94 -12.37
N ALA A 44 -16.72 -12.33 -12.14
CA ALA A 44 -15.42 -12.96 -12.13
C ALA A 44 -14.58 -12.35 -11.00
N SER A 45 -13.71 -13.13 -10.39
CA SER A 45 -12.87 -12.72 -9.28
C SER A 45 -11.50 -13.43 -9.34
N PRO A 46 -10.43 -12.78 -8.90
CA PRO A 46 -9.16 -13.48 -8.64
C PRO A 46 -9.35 -14.58 -7.60
N SER A 47 -8.46 -15.57 -7.60
CA SER A 47 -8.36 -16.51 -6.48
C SER A 47 -8.00 -15.79 -5.20
N GLY A 48 -8.55 -16.23 -4.07
CA GLY A 48 -8.31 -15.65 -2.76
C GLY A 48 -6.84 -15.65 -2.38
N ARG A 49 -6.32 -14.48 -1.95
CA ARG A 49 -4.90 -14.27 -1.73
C ARG A 49 -4.58 -13.27 -0.64
N PHE A 50 -3.31 -13.29 -0.20
CA PHE A 50 -2.73 -12.35 0.75
C PHE A 50 -1.66 -11.50 0.06
N ASP A 51 -1.39 -10.33 0.64
CA ASP A 51 -0.24 -9.47 0.33
C ASP A 51 -0.06 -9.17 -1.17
N ALA A 52 -1.18 -9.04 -1.90
CA ALA A 52 -1.16 -8.57 -3.28
C ALA A 52 -0.88 -7.07 -3.34
N ALA A 53 -0.10 -6.65 -4.33
CA ALA A 53 0.07 -5.23 -4.64
C ALA A 53 -1.18 -4.68 -5.31
N ILE A 54 -1.63 -3.48 -4.89
CA ILE A 54 -2.86 -2.89 -5.42
C ILE A 54 -2.72 -1.36 -5.54
N ALA A 55 -3.24 -0.78 -6.63
CA ALA A 55 -3.33 0.66 -6.82
C ALA A 55 -4.39 1.04 -7.87
N TYR A 56 -4.91 2.26 -7.78
CA TYR A 56 -5.81 2.81 -8.78
C TYR A 56 -5.04 3.33 -10.01
N ASP A 57 -5.51 2.98 -11.19
CA ASP A 57 -5.06 3.50 -12.49
C ASP A 57 -6.07 4.55 -13.00
N PRO A 58 -5.75 5.85 -12.95
CA PRO A 58 -6.64 6.90 -13.39
C PRO A 58 -6.76 7.00 -14.93
N ALA A 59 -5.84 6.40 -15.69
CA ALA A 59 -5.90 6.42 -17.15
C ALA A 59 -6.99 5.48 -17.70
N THR A 60 -7.21 4.35 -17.05
CA THR A 60 -8.21 3.33 -17.44
C THR A 60 -9.39 3.26 -16.48
N HIS A 61 -9.35 4.03 -15.37
CA HIS A 61 -10.38 4.05 -14.32
C HIS A 61 -10.62 2.69 -13.66
N VAL A 62 -9.58 1.90 -13.44
CA VAL A 62 -9.65 0.61 -12.76
C VAL A 62 -8.73 0.58 -11.55
N VAL A 63 -8.99 -0.32 -10.60
CA VAL A 63 -8.00 -0.69 -9.59
C VAL A 63 -7.24 -1.90 -10.10
N MET A 64 -5.94 -1.75 -10.27
CA MET A 64 -5.05 -2.85 -10.66
C MET A 64 -4.57 -3.61 -9.42
N MET A 65 -4.46 -4.94 -9.53
CA MET A 65 -3.89 -5.82 -8.52
C MET A 65 -2.89 -6.77 -9.17
N TYR A 66 -1.78 -7.02 -8.47
CA TYR A 66 -0.72 -7.92 -8.92
C TYR A 66 -0.30 -8.90 -7.82
N GLY A 67 -0.10 -10.16 -8.20
CA GLY A 67 0.57 -11.16 -7.38
C GLY A 67 -0.16 -11.51 -6.10
N GLY A 68 0.60 -11.75 -5.07
CA GLY A 68 0.15 -12.21 -3.77
C GLY A 68 0.38 -13.69 -3.55
N ARG A 69 -0.05 -14.19 -2.40
CA ARG A 69 0.11 -15.57 -1.97
C ARG A 69 -1.24 -16.25 -1.77
N LEU A 70 -1.46 -17.36 -2.48
CA LEU A 70 -2.59 -18.25 -2.24
C LEU A 70 -2.37 -19.13 -1.02
N ALA A 71 -3.43 -19.60 -0.36
CA ALA A 71 -3.33 -20.72 0.57
C ALA A 71 -3.14 -22.05 -0.22
N PRO A 72 -2.20 -22.93 0.17
CA PRO A 72 -1.36 -22.99 1.37
C PRO A 72 0.04 -22.36 1.23
N GLY A 73 0.27 -21.37 0.36
CA GLY A 73 1.55 -20.66 0.28
C GLY A 73 2.13 -20.54 -1.13
N GLN A 74 1.33 -20.79 -2.15
CA GLN A 74 1.71 -20.61 -3.56
C GLN A 74 1.72 -19.11 -3.91
N LEU A 75 2.84 -18.61 -4.40
CA LEU A 75 2.95 -17.28 -4.98
C LEU A 75 2.36 -17.26 -6.40
N VAL A 76 1.74 -16.14 -6.77
CA VAL A 76 1.16 -15.91 -8.10
C VAL A 76 1.72 -14.63 -8.73
N ASP A 77 1.62 -14.53 -10.05
CA ASP A 77 2.16 -13.43 -10.88
C ASP A 77 1.12 -12.88 -11.86
N ASP A 78 -0.14 -13.19 -11.64
CA ASP A 78 -1.25 -12.69 -12.44
C ASP A 78 -1.58 -11.21 -12.13
N THR A 79 -2.08 -10.52 -13.12
CA THR A 79 -2.51 -9.13 -13.04
C THR A 79 -4.01 -9.02 -13.27
N TRP A 80 -4.71 -8.36 -12.37
CA TRP A 80 -6.16 -8.18 -12.42
C TRP A 80 -6.54 -6.71 -12.38
N ALA A 81 -7.71 -6.38 -12.94
CA ALA A 81 -8.30 -5.06 -12.91
C ALA A 81 -9.75 -5.11 -12.42
N TRP A 82 -10.10 -4.23 -11.48
CA TRP A 82 -11.44 -3.98 -10.99
C TRP A 82 -12.03 -2.73 -11.63
N ASP A 83 -13.19 -2.84 -12.28
CA ASP A 83 -13.87 -1.75 -12.98
C ASP A 83 -15.01 -1.09 -12.17
N GLY A 84 -15.13 -1.43 -10.89
CA GLY A 84 -16.23 -1.02 -10.01
C GLY A 84 -17.33 -2.06 -9.90
N LYS A 85 -17.30 -3.13 -10.71
CA LYS A 85 -18.36 -4.14 -10.77
C LYS A 85 -17.84 -5.57 -10.83
N THR A 86 -16.77 -5.80 -11.58
CA THR A 86 -16.20 -7.15 -11.76
C THR A 86 -14.69 -7.05 -11.94
N TRP A 87 -14.00 -8.17 -11.69
CA TRP A 87 -12.59 -8.32 -11.98
C TRP A 87 -12.38 -8.86 -13.38
N THR A 88 -11.34 -8.38 -14.04
CA THR A 88 -10.84 -8.89 -15.33
C THR A 88 -9.38 -9.23 -15.23
N GLU A 89 -8.98 -10.43 -15.61
CA GLU A 89 -7.59 -10.80 -15.71
C GLU A 89 -6.97 -10.11 -16.92
N LEU A 90 -5.90 -9.34 -16.69
CA LEU A 90 -5.18 -8.61 -17.74
C LEU A 90 -3.98 -9.36 -18.27
N ASP A 91 -3.28 -10.11 -17.38
CA ASP A 91 -2.10 -10.90 -17.68
C ASP A 91 -2.06 -12.10 -16.73
N ALA A 92 -1.93 -13.28 -17.29
CA ALA A 92 -1.84 -14.55 -16.57
C ALA A 92 -0.41 -14.92 -16.13
N GLY A 93 0.51 -13.94 -16.06
CA GLY A 93 1.87 -14.12 -15.55
C GLY A 93 2.90 -14.64 -16.58
N THR A 94 2.66 -14.47 -17.87
CA THR A 94 3.60 -14.93 -18.91
C THR A 94 4.65 -13.87 -19.26
N GLY A 95 5.83 -13.94 -18.65
CA GLY A 95 6.96 -13.05 -18.96
C GLY A 95 6.93 -11.70 -18.25
N GLY A 96 6.08 -11.56 -17.24
CA GLY A 96 5.96 -10.40 -16.35
C GLY A 96 6.93 -10.45 -15.16
N PRO A 97 6.61 -9.70 -14.09
CA PRO A 97 7.33 -9.77 -12.81
C PRO A 97 7.28 -11.18 -12.23
N PRO A 98 8.24 -11.59 -11.40
CA PRO A 98 8.19 -12.91 -10.76
C PRO A 98 7.00 -13.01 -9.79
N PRO A 99 6.48 -14.25 -9.57
CA PRO A 99 5.47 -14.49 -8.54
C PRO A 99 5.93 -13.94 -7.19
N ASP A 100 5.10 -13.16 -6.54
CA ASP A 100 5.51 -12.39 -5.38
C ASP A 100 4.41 -12.17 -4.34
N GLU A 101 4.81 -12.04 -3.08
CA GLU A 101 4.03 -11.49 -1.98
C GLU A 101 4.74 -10.25 -1.41
N GLY A 102 3.97 -9.20 -1.11
CA GLY A 102 4.52 -7.98 -0.51
C GLY A 102 5.13 -7.00 -1.50
N GLY A 103 4.85 -7.14 -2.78
CA GLY A 103 5.07 -6.10 -3.77
C GLY A 103 4.29 -4.83 -3.45
N VAL A 104 4.74 -3.70 -3.96
CA VAL A 104 4.09 -2.40 -3.79
C VAL A 104 3.85 -1.75 -5.13
N MET A 105 2.70 -1.11 -5.28
CA MET A 105 2.24 -0.53 -6.54
C MET A 105 1.74 0.89 -6.33
N ALA A 106 2.08 1.80 -7.27
CA ALA A 106 1.53 3.14 -7.30
C ALA A 106 1.50 3.72 -8.73
N TRP A 107 0.60 4.65 -8.94
CA TRP A 107 0.52 5.43 -10.17
C TRP A 107 1.56 6.55 -10.17
N ASP A 108 2.38 6.61 -11.24
CA ASP A 108 3.29 7.73 -11.51
C ASP A 108 2.54 8.79 -12.34
N GLU A 109 1.99 9.79 -11.67
CA GLU A 109 1.22 10.89 -12.28
C GLU A 109 2.03 11.60 -13.39
N ARG A 110 3.33 11.81 -13.14
CA ARG A 110 4.21 12.51 -14.07
C ARG A 110 4.38 11.77 -15.39
N ARG A 111 4.34 10.42 -15.35
CA ARG A 111 4.62 9.57 -16.52
C ARG A 111 3.38 8.87 -17.03
N ALA A 112 2.26 9.06 -16.34
CA ALA A 112 1.00 8.41 -16.63
C ALA A 112 1.15 6.88 -16.79
N THR A 113 1.77 6.22 -15.79
CA THR A 113 1.99 4.78 -15.82
C THR A 113 1.95 4.18 -14.42
N MET A 114 1.50 2.93 -14.34
CA MET A 114 1.58 2.15 -13.11
C MET A 114 3.00 1.63 -12.90
N VAL A 115 3.52 1.81 -11.69
CA VAL A 115 4.83 1.32 -11.26
C VAL A 115 4.62 0.26 -10.18
N LEU A 116 5.17 -0.92 -10.42
CA LEU A 116 5.21 -2.05 -9.48
C LEU A 116 6.65 -2.29 -9.06
N VAL A 117 6.87 -2.45 -7.77
CA VAL A 117 8.15 -2.91 -7.23
C VAL A 117 7.90 -4.19 -6.45
N VAL A 118 8.58 -5.25 -6.86
CA VAL A 118 8.51 -6.56 -6.23
C VAL A 118 9.82 -6.86 -5.49
N PRO A 119 9.81 -7.57 -4.36
CA PRO A 119 11.01 -8.05 -3.70
C PRO A 119 11.89 -8.86 -4.65
N GLY A 120 13.17 -8.90 -4.35
CA GLY A 120 14.11 -9.70 -5.17
C GLY A 120 13.78 -11.19 -5.12
N PRO A 121 13.98 -11.92 -6.23
CA PRO A 121 13.46 -13.28 -6.43
C PRO A 121 14.10 -14.34 -5.52
N SER A 122 15.14 -14.00 -4.77
CA SER A 122 15.75 -14.94 -3.82
C SER A 122 16.69 -14.24 -2.83
N VAL A 123 17.05 -14.95 -1.77
CA VAL A 123 18.09 -14.52 -0.80
C VAL A 123 19.45 -14.28 -1.49
N ALA A 124 19.71 -14.93 -2.62
CA ALA A 124 20.92 -14.74 -3.42
C ALA A 124 20.83 -13.52 -4.37
N SER A 125 19.61 -13.05 -4.66
CA SER A 125 19.35 -11.83 -5.45
C SER A 125 18.29 -10.98 -4.71
N PRO A 126 18.67 -10.34 -3.60
CA PRO A 126 17.71 -9.66 -2.73
C PRO A 126 17.26 -8.29 -3.27
N GLN A 127 17.80 -7.86 -4.42
CA GLN A 127 17.48 -6.54 -4.97
C GLN A 127 16.05 -6.52 -5.49
N PRO A 128 15.23 -5.57 -5.05
CA PRO A 128 13.88 -5.39 -5.59
C PRO A 128 13.90 -5.13 -7.09
N GLU A 129 12.88 -5.60 -7.77
CA GLU A 129 12.70 -5.37 -9.20
C GLU A 129 11.62 -4.34 -9.45
N THR A 130 11.88 -3.39 -10.36
CA THR A 130 10.91 -2.38 -10.76
C THR A 130 10.36 -2.69 -12.13
N TRP A 131 9.04 -2.65 -12.22
CA TRP A 131 8.29 -2.91 -13.45
C TRP A 131 7.30 -1.77 -13.72
N ILE A 132 7.06 -1.47 -14.99
CA ILE A 132 6.04 -0.51 -15.40
C ILE A 132 5.01 -1.18 -16.30
N TRP A 133 3.75 -0.85 -16.11
CA TRP A 133 2.65 -1.30 -16.96
C TRP A 133 2.61 -0.52 -18.26
N THR A 134 2.61 -1.22 -19.40
CA THR A 134 2.58 -0.61 -20.73
C THR A 134 1.17 -0.47 -21.29
N GLY A 135 0.16 -0.86 -20.53
CA GLY A 135 -1.22 -0.98 -20.96
C GLY A 135 -1.64 -2.41 -21.35
N THR A 136 -0.66 -3.27 -21.63
CA THR A 136 -0.91 -4.66 -22.04
C THR A 136 0.02 -5.67 -21.38
N HIS A 137 1.19 -5.27 -20.92
CA HIS A 137 2.16 -6.14 -20.27
C HIS A 137 3.09 -5.35 -19.35
N TRP A 138 3.76 -6.02 -18.44
CA TRP A 138 4.79 -5.45 -17.59
C TRP A 138 6.13 -5.36 -18.33
N SER A 139 6.85 -4.27 -18.15
CA SER A 139 8.18 -4.03 -18.69
C SER A 139 9.16 -3.73 -17.58
N ARG A 140 10.20 -4.58 -17.43
CA ARG A 140 11.21 -4.43 -16.39
C ARG A 140 12.04 -3.16 -16.56
N ARG A 141 12.36 -2.52 -15.44
CA ARG A 141 13.27 -1.38 -15.36
C ARG A 141 14.50 -1.73 -14.52
N PRO A 142 15.63 -1.04 -14.72
CA PRO A 142 16.78 -1.19 -13.84
C PRO A 142 16.40 -0.89 -12.39
N SER A 143 16.88 -1.68 -11.44
CA SER A 143 16.55 -1.55 -10.01
C SER A 143 17.16 -0.29 -9.36
N GLY A 144 18.18 0.32 -9.97
CA GLY A 144 18.81 1.54 -9.48
C GLY A 144 19.59 1.35 -8.18
N ASP A 145 19.62 2.39 -7.39
CA ASP A 145 20.38 2.46 -6.13
C ASP A 145 19.55 1.93 -4.94
N PHE A 146 18.96 0.75 -5.07
CA PHE A 146 18.43 0.10 -3.88
C PHE A 146 19.60 -0.25 -2.96
N PRO A 147 19.60 0.20 -1.70
CA PRO A 147 20.65 -0.18 -0.78
C PRO A 147 20.72 -1.71 -0.65
N PRO A 148 21.90 -2.33 -0.52
CA PRO A 148 22.00 -3.77 -0.35
C PRO A 148 21.31 -4.21 0.95
N ASN A 149 20.68 -5.39 0.95
CA ASN A 149 19.90 -5.95 2.05
C ASN A 149 18.63 -5.15 2.41
N ASN A 150 17.91 -4.64 1.41
CA ASN A 150 16.70 -3.87 1.63
C ASN A 150 15.46 -4.64 1.25
N SER A 151 14.40 -4.35 2.03
CA SER A 151 13.02 -4.43 1.56
C SER A 151 12.53 -3.05 1.16
N LEU A 152 11.56 -2.99 0.26
CA LEU A 152 10.82 -1.78 -0.04
C LEU A 152 9.48 -1.84 0.70
N GLY A 153 9.13 -0.75 1.36
CA GLY A 153 7.82 -0.50 1.90
C GLY A 153 6.95 0.27 0.92
N PRO A 154 5.94 0.98 1.39
CA PRO A 154 4.98 1.64 0.52
C PRO A 154 5.63 2.72 -0.35
N ILE A 155 5.06 2.88 -1.55
CA ILE A 155 5.41 3.93 -2.51
C ILE A 155 4.19 4.83 -2.73
N GLY A 156 4.44 6.12 -3.01
CA GLY A 156 3.39 7.10 -3.27
C GLY A 156 3.89 8.26 -4.13
N PHE A 157 2.98 8.89 -4.86
CA PHE A 157 3.32 10.06 -5.65
C PHE A 157 3.36 11.32 -4.76
N ASP A 158 4.48 12.04 -4.80
CA ASP A 158 4.66 13.33 -4.14
C ASP A 158 4.47 14.45 -5.17
N PRO A 159 3.37 15.21 -5.12
CA PRO A 159 3.08 16.26 -6.08
C PRO A 159 4.09 17.41 -6.01
N VAL A 160 4.70 17.65 -4.85
CA VAL A 160 5.67 18.73 -4.65
C VAL A 160 6.97 18.47 -5.41
N SER A 161 7.53 17.27 -5.28
CA SER A 161 8.72 16.89 -6.06
C SER A 161 8.37 16.34 -7.45
N ASN A 162 7.06 16.18 -7.75
CA ASN A 162 6.53 15.60 -8.98
C ASN A 162 7.19 14.26 -9.31
N SER A 163 7.24 13.36 -8.32
CA SER A 163 7.94 12.07 -8.40
C SER A 163 7.29 11.02 -7.51
N LEU A 164 7.42 9.75 -7.86
CA LEU A 164 7.19 8.68 -6.90
C LEU A 164 8.30 8.68 -5.86
N LEU A 165 7.90 8.60 -4.60
CA LEU A 165 8.76 8.38 -3.45
C LEU A 165 8.45 7.01 -2.86
N GLY A 166 9.45 6.36 -2.31
CA GLY A 166 9.34 5.06 -1.65
C GLY A 166 10.05 5.06 -0.30
N VAL A 167 9.46 4.36 0.64
CA VAL A 167 10.07 4.08 1.95
C VAL A 167 10.81 2.76 1.84
N GLY A 168 12.15 2.81 1.92
CA GLY A 168 13.00 1.62 1.97
C GLY A 168 13.44 1.31 3.40
N PHE A 169 13.77 0.05 3.66
CA PHE A 169 14.32 -0.38 4.96
C PHE A 169 15.70 -0.95 4.73
N ARG A 170 16.71 -0.35 5.35
CA ARG A 170 18.09 -0.83 5.36
C ARG A 170 18.30 -1.67 6.60
N TYR A 171 18.60 -2.96 6.42
CA TYR A 171 18.96 -3.85 7.52
C TYR A 171 20.43 -3.68 7.85
N GLU A 172 20.73 -3.13 9.01
CA GLU A 172 22.11 -2.94 9.53
C GLU A 172 22.61 -4.18 10.25
N THR A 173 21.68 -4.88 10.91
CA THR A 173 21.90 -6.17 11.56
C THR A 173 20.67 -7.06 11.36
N ALA A 174 20.70 -8.28 11.90
CA ALA A 174 19.53 -9.18 11.89
C ALA A 174 18.34 -8.63 12.69
N THR A 175 18.56 -7.64 13.55
CA THR A 175 17.54 -7.09 14.47
C THR A 175 17.40 -5.57 14.41
N SER A 176 18.18 -4.89 13.58
CA SER A 176 18.09 -3.43 13.43
C SER A 176 17.96 -3.04 11.97
N SER A 177 17.04 -2.14 11.70
CA SER A 177 16.84 -1.53 10.38
C SER A 177 16.65 -0.03 10.52
N SER A 178 17.05 0.71 9.50
CA SER A 178 16.77 2.13 9.37
C SER A 178 15.93 2.40 8.13
N VAL A 179 15.06 3.40 8.24
CA VAL A 179 14.28 3.88 7.10
C VAL A 179 15.17 4.70 6.17
N VAL A 180 15.06 4.47 4.88
CA VAL A 180 15.66 5.29 3.84
C VAL A 180 14.58 5.77 2.89
N MET A 181 14.75 6.99 2.35
CA MET A 181 13.87 7.50 1.31
C MET A 181 14.46 7.27 -0.06
N LEU A 182 13.61 6.83 -0.96
CA LEU A 182 13.97 6.59 -2.36
C LEU A 182 13.09 7.44 -3.27
N ARG A 183 13.68 7.99 -4.33
CA ARG A 183 12.99 8.71 -5.39
C ARG A 183 13.10 7.96 -6.71
N TRP A 184 11.97 7.76 -7.35
CA TRP A 184 11.90 7.26 -8.72
C TRP A 184 12.05 8.38 -9.75
N ASN A 185 13.01 8.28 -10.65
CA ASN A 185 13.24 9.27 -11.71
C ASN A 185 12.63 8.88 -13.06
N GLY A 186 11.93 7.74 -13.12
CA GLY A 186 11.35 7.14 -14.34
C GLY A 186 12.21 6.02 -14.94
N THR A 187 13.42 5.85 -14.44
CA THR A 187 14.34 4.80 -14.91
C THR A 187 14.92 4.00 -13.75
N VAL A 188 15.37 4.68 -12.70
CA VAL A 188 16.01 4.07 -11.52
C VAL A 188 15.56 4.76 -10.25
N TRP A 189 15.61 4.05 -9.14
CA TRP A 189 15.46 4.59 -7.80
C TRP A 189 16.78 5.18 -7.32
N ARG A 190 16.69 6.30 -6.60
CA ARG A 190 17.84 6.95 -5.96
C ARG A 190 17.52 7.29 -4.52
N GLU A 191 18.47 7.04 -3.65
CA GLU A 191 18.33 7.42 -2.24
C GLU A 191 18.33 8.95 -2.09
N LEU A 192 17.42 9.42 -1.24
CA LEU A 192 17.36 10.81 -0.79
C LEU A 192 17.91 10.87 0.64
N PRO A 193 18.92 11.69 0.91
CA PRO A 193 19.38 11.90 2.26
C PRO A 193 18.31 12.60 3.10
N THR A 194 18.07 12.12 4.31
CA THR A 194 17.15 12.70 5.29
C THR A 194 17.89 12.93 6.59
N ALA A 195 17.55 14.00 7.31
CA ALA A 195 18.14 14.28 8.65
C ALA A 195 17.37 13.54 9.75
N HIS A 196 16.09 13.25 9.52
CA HIS A 196 15.22 12.52 10.44
C HIS A 196 14.70 11.25 9.78
N THR A 197 14.62 10.18 10.57
CA THR A 197 14.14 8.87 10.11
C THR A 197 12.94 8.43 10.93
N PRO A 198 11.79 8.11 10.30
CA PRO A 198 10.68 7.48 10.99
C PRO A 198 11.05 6.10 11.55
N PRO A 199 10.25 5.53 12.46
CA PRO A 199 10.36 4.14 12.90
C PRO A 199 10.30 3.16 11.72
N SER A 200 10.94 2.00 11.87
CA SER A 200 11.10 1.02 10.78
C SER A 200 9.88 0.12 10.54
N ILE A 201 8.87 0.15 11.40
CA ILE A 201 7.63 -0.59 11.17
C ILE A 201 6.61 0.39 10.59
N VAL A 202 6.31 0.22 9.31
CA VAL A 202 5.42 1.11 8.54
C VAL A 202 4.11 0.40 8.23
N ALA A 203 3.01 1.03 8.62
CA ALA A 203 1.66 0.57 8.34
C ALA A 203 1.16 1.00 6.96
N GLY A 204 1.56 2.19 6.50
CA GLY A 204 1.17 2.67 5.18
C GLY A 204 1.63 4.09 4.89
N LEU A 205 1.55 4.45 3.60
CA LEU A 205 1.87 5.77 3.06
C LEU A 205 0.69 6.26 2.24
N ALA A 206 0.24 7.50 2.48
CA ALA A 206 -0.83 8.12 1.72
C ALA A 206 -0.53 9.60 1.46
N LEU A 207 -1.10 10.16 0.41
CA LEU A 207 -1.06 11.59 0.16
C LEU A 207 -2.16 12.26 0.99
N ASP A 208 -1.81 13.25 1.81
CA ASP A 208 -2.78 14.19 2.37
C ASP A 208 -3.11 15.25 1.31
N PRO A 209 -4.35 15.24 0.76
CA PRO A 209 -4.69 16.13 -0.35
C PRO A 209 -4.77 17.61 0.07
N VAL A 210 -4.97 17.88 1.36
CA VAL A 210 -5.08 19.24 1.89
C VAL A 210 -3.72 19.91 2.01
N SER A 211 -2.75 19.20 2.53
CA SER A 211 -1.37 19.71 2.66
C SER A 211 -0.51 19.43 1.42
N GLU A 212 -0.98 18.58 0.49
CA GLU A 212 -0.21 18.07 -0.65
C GLU A 212 1.09 17.36 -0.21
N ARG A 213 1.06 16.65 0.94
CA ARG A 213 2.21 15.98 1.54
C ARG A 213 1.93 14.50 1.78
N LEU A 214 2.98 13.69 1.66
CA LEU A 214 2.89 12.29 2.02
C LEU A 214 2.87 12.14 3.54
N LEU A 215 1.91 11.36 4.03
CA LEU A 215 1.79 10.91 5.40
C LEU A 215 2.23 9.46 5.50
N LEU A 216 3.12 9.19 6.45
CA LEU A 216 3.55 7.86 6.82
C LEU A 216 2.97 7.53 8.20
N VAL A 217 2.26 6.41 8.28
CA VAL A 217 1.80 5.85 9.55
C VAL A 217 2.75 4.72 9.94
N CYS A 218 3.34 4.84 11.12
CA CYS A 218 4.28 3.87 11.66
C CYS A 218 3.69 3.21 12.90
N ASP A 219 3.88 1.89 13.01
CA ASP A 219 3.61 1.14 14.23
C ASP A 219 4.90 1.12 15.07
N PRO A 220 4.91 1.66 16.28
CA PRO A 220 6.11 1.59 17.14
C PRO A 220 6.38 0.13 17.54
N ALA A 221 7.59 -0.32 17.26
CA ALA A 221 8.08 -1.71 17.33
C ALA A 221 8.02 -2.41 18.70
N GLU A 222 7.45 -1.79 19.71
CA GLU A 222 7.29 -2.41 21.02
C GLU A 222 5.85 -2.88 21.21
N VAL A 223 5.66 -4.18 21.26
CA VAL A 223 4.42 -4.96 21.40
C VAL A 223 3.48 -4.50 22.55
N GLN A 224 3.80 -3.43 23.24
CA GLN A 224 3.03 -2.83 24.34
C GLN A 224 2.80 -1.31 24.24
N SER A 225 3.32 -0.64 23.20
CA SER A 225 2.96 0.77 23.00
C SER A 225 1.64 0.85 22.23
N SER A 226 0.64 1.43 22.85
CA SER A 226 -0.70 1.65 22.27
C SER A 226 -0.75 2.85 21.33
N ASN A 227 0.38 3.31 20.80
CA ASN A 227 0.46 4.58 20.09
C ASN A 227 1.22 4.41 18.77
N ASP A 228 0.52 4.59 17.66
CA ASP A 228 1.12 4.74 16.34
C ASP A 228 1.76 6.13 16.20
N GLU A 229 2.81 6.24 15.38
CA GLU A 229 3.40 7.52 15.03
C GLU A 229 3.00 7.95 13.63
N VAL A 230 2.72 9.26 13.49
CA VAL A 230 2.47 9.88 12.20
C VAL A 230 3.63 10.77 11.82
N TRP A 231 4.13 10.57 10.62
CA TRP A 231 5.20 11.37 10.04
C TRP A 231 4.75 11.99 8.72
N MET A 232 5.13 13.24 8.49
CA MET A 232 4.80 13.96 7.26
C MET A 232 6.08 14.26 6.50
N TRP A 233 6.08 13.98 5.21
CA TRP A 233 7.15 14.36 4.30
C TRP A 233 7.09 15.84 3.96
N THR A 234 8.16 16.60 4.21
CA THR A 234 8.20 18.04 3.96
C THR A 234 8.63 18.40 2.53
N GLY A 235 8.97 17.39 1.71
CA GLY A 235 9.60 17.55 0.39
C GLY A 235 11.11 17.33 0.41
N VAL A 236 11.74 17.40 1.59
CA VAL A 236 13.19 17.20 1.77
C VAL A 236 13.54 16.36 3.00
N ASP A 237 12.64 16.27 3.98
CA ASP A 237 12.88 15.55 5.23
C ASP A 237 11.57 15.11 5.88
N TRP A 238 11.65 14.22 6.86
CA TRP A 238 10.52 13.76 7.65
C TRP A 238 10.31 14.64 8.88
N GLN A 239 9.05 14.91 9.20
CA GLN A 239 8.63 15.62 10.41
C GLN A 239 7.59 14.79 11.15
N SER A 240 7.88 14.46 12.42
CA SER A 240 6.89 13.81 13.29
C SER A 240 5.70 14.74 13.53
N ARG A 241 4.50 14.18 13.49
CA ARG A 241 3.22 14.83 13.81
C ARG A 241 2.68 14.36 15.15
N GLY A 242 3.39 13.50 15.83
CA GLY A 242 3.06 13.01 17.16
C GLY A 242 2.52 11.59 17.16
N LEU A 243 2.11 11.18 18.36
CA LEU A 243 1.58 9.85 18.63
C LEU A 243 0.06 9.84 18.43
N PHE A 244 -0.43 8.77 17.86
CA PHE A 244 -1.84 8.46 17.74
C PHE A 244 -2.21 7.31 18.70
N SER A 245 -3.02 7.62 19.71
CA SER A 245 -3.47 6.60 20.67
C SER A 245 -4.71 5.87 20.14
N GLY A 246 -4.53 4.76 19.52
CA GLY A 246 -5.64 3.94 19.05
C GLY A 246 -5.27 2.49 19.01
N ALA A 247 -4.80 1.87 20.07
CA ALA A 247 -4.59 0.40 20.22
C ALA A 247 -4.96 -0.44 18.96
N LEU A 248 -4.34 -0.11 17.83
CA LEU A 248 -4.69 -0.63 16.51
C LEU A 248 -3.56 -1.50 15.97
N GLN A 249 -3.97 -2.51 15.27
CA GLN A 249 -3.13 -3.10 14.24
C GLN A 249 -3.52 -2.39 12.92
N PRO A 250 -2.72 -1.44 12.44
CA PRO A 250 -3.03 -0.73 11.21
C PRO A 250 -3.11 -1.72 10.05
N GLY A 251 -4.19 -1.67 9.31
CA GLY A 251 -4.40 -2.55 8.17
C GLY A 251 -4.05 -1.90 6.84
N GLY A 252 -4.14 -0.59 6.74
CA GLY A 252 -3.78 0.16 5.54
C GLY A 252 -4.26 1.60 5.58
N VAL A 253 -3.62 2.43 4.78
CA VAL A 253 -3.91 3.86 4.63
C VAL A 253 -4.23 4.15 3.18
N VAL A 254 -5.27 4.91 2.92
CA VAL A 254 -5.66 5.34 1.57
C VAL A 254 -6.01 6.81 1.53
N THR A 255 -5.81 7.43 0.38
CA THR A 255 -6.23 8.80 0.09
C THR A 255 -7.59 8.79 -0.60
N ASP A 256 -8.59 9.42 0.01
CA ASP A 256 -9.81 9.86 -0.67
C ASP A 256 -9.59 11.28 -1.19
N ALA A 257 -9.06 11.39 -2.40
CA ALA A 257 -8.69 12.67 -2.99
C ALA A 257 -9.90 13.55 -3.28
N GLU A 258 -11.09 12.98 -3.50
CA GLU A 258 -12.30 13.73 -3.79
C GLU A 258 -12.91 14.41 -2.57
N SER A 259 -12.83 13.76 -1.40
CA SER A 259 -13.27 14.37 -0.13
C SER A 259 -12.15 15.18 0.56
N GLY A 260 -10.91 15.09 0.05
CA GLY A 260 -9.75 15.73 0.67
C GLY A 260 -9.28 15.02 1.94
N ARG A 261 -9.49 13.70 2.06
CA ARG A 261 -9.27 12.95 3.30
C ARG A 261 -8.24 11.85 3.16
N VAL A 262 -7.54 11.57 4.24
CA VAL A 262 -6.76 10.35 4.39
C VAL A 262 -7.49 9.45 5.39
N LEU A 263 -7.67 8.19 5.02
CA LEU A 263 -8.39 7.19 5.80
C LEU A 263 -7.40 6.10 6.24
N LEU A 264 -7.39 5.81 7.53
CA LEU A 264 -6.67 4.69 8.12
C LEU A 264 -7.67 3.59 8.48
N PHE A 265 -7.44 2.42 7.96
CA PHE A 265 -8.20 1.21 8.26
C PHE A 265 -7.40 0.35 9.23
N GLY A 266 -8.04 -0.11 10.30
CA GLY A 266 -7.37 -0.93 11.29
C GLY A 266 -8.33 -1.82 12.07
N ASN A 267 -7.78 -2.82 12.77
CA ASN A 267 -8.55 -3.74 13.58
C ASN A 267 -8.40 -3.43 15.06
N ALA A 268 -9.48 -3.60 15.81
CA ALA A 268 -9.38 -3.77 17.25
C ALA A 268 -8.69 -5.12 17.55
N VAL A 269 -7.88 -5.16 18.59
CA VAL A 269 -7.15 -6.37 19.05
C VAL A 269 -8.05 -7.59 19.32
N GLN A 270 -9.37 -7.43 19.29
CA GLN A 270 -10.38 -8.49 19.38
C GLN A 270 -11.51 -8.20 18.40
N ALA A 271 -11.36 -8.62 17.16
CA ALA A 271 -12.44 -8.54 16.18
C ALA A 271 -13.44 -9.69 16.34
N ALA A 272 -14.74 -9.37 16.24
CA ALA A 272 -15.79 -10.37 16.20
C ALA A 272 -15.69 -11.18 14.90
N GLN A 273 -15.81 -12.50 15.00
CA GLN A 273 -15.81 -13.39 13.84
C GLN A 273 -16.98 -13.06 12.89
N GLY A 274 -16.69 -13.00 11.60
CA GLY A 274 -17.70 -12.92 10.53
C GLY A 274 -17.93 -11.52 9.92
N LEU A 275 -17.23 -10.48 10.37
CA LEU A 275 -17.23 -9.17 9.72
C LEU A 275 -15.96 -9.00 8.87
N PRO A 276 -16.04 -8.20 7.77
CA PRO A 276 -14.83 -7.84 7.05
C PRO A 276 -13.89 -7.11 8.01
N GLN A 277 -12.64 -7.52 8.01
CA GLN A 277 -11.59 -6.75 8.65
C GLN A 277 -11.09 -5.74 7.59
N PRO A 278 -10.92 -4.49 7.90
CA PRO A 278 -10.87 -3.80 9.20
C PRO A 278 -12.23 -3.33 9.72
N VAL A 279 -12.39 -3.33 11.04
CA VAL A 279 -13.64 -2.94 11.71
C VAL A 279 -13.70 -1.44 12.02
N HIS A 280 -12.55 -0.78 12.10
CA HIS A 280 -12.46 0.63 12.47
C HIS A 280 -11.81 1.47 11.38
N VAL A 281 -12.34 2.67 11.19
CA VAL A 281 -11.85 3.66 10.24
C VAL A 281 -11.55 4.96 10.99
N TRP A 282 -10.40 5.56 10.71
CA TRP A 282 -10.02 6.87 11.20
C TRP A 282 -9.79 7.79 10.02
N GLU A 283 -10.10 9.03 10.22
CA GLU A 283 -9.90 10.11 9.28
C GLU A 283 -8.84 11.07 9.80
N TRP A 284 -7.90 11.45 8.95
CA TRP A 284 -6.90 12.45 9.23
C TRP A 284 -7.47 13.87 9.05
N GLU A 285 -7.46 14.66 10.10
CA GLU A 285 -7.90 16.06 10.09
C GLU A 285 -6.72 17.06 10.10
N GLY A 286 -5.62 16.70 9.44
CA GLY A 286 -4.43 17.55 9.28
C GLY A 286 -3.48 17.56 10.48
N SER A 287 -3.93 17.17 11.67
CA SER A 287 -3.11 17.10 12.88
C SER A 287 -3.45 15.94 13.82
N VAL A 288 -4.64 15.37 13.68
CA VAL A 288 -5.13 14.28 14.53
C VAL A 288 -5.92 13.28 13.70
N TRP A 289 -5.95 12.04 14.15
CA TRP A 289 -6.84 11.01 13.63
C TRP A 289 -8.15 11.03 14.44
N VAL A 290 -9.27 11.11 13.74
CA VAL A 290 -10.60 11.07 14.34
C VAL A 290 -11.28 9.79 13.91
N ARG A 291 -11.69 8.99 14.90
CA ARG A 291 -12.40 7.74 14.64
C ARG A 291 -13.77 8.04 14.04
N GLN A 292 -14.05 7.39 12.92
CA GLN A 292 -15.36 7.40 12.30
C GLN A 292 -16.17 6.24 12.91
N ASP A 293 -17.06 6.56 13.84
CA ASP A 293 -17.99 5.57 14.36
C ASP A 293 -19.04 5.30 13.27
N LEU A 294 -18.87 4.19 12.60
CA LEU A 294 -19.93 3.65 11.75
C LEU A 294 -21.11 3.38 12.67
N ALA A 295 -22.25 4.03 12.41
CA ALA A 295 -23.48 3.71 13.10
C ALA A 295 -23.76 2.21 12.99
N PRO A 296 -24.23 1.55 14.07
CA PRO A 296 -24.48 0.12 14.09
C PRO A 296 -25.51 -0.32 13.07
#